data_7a76c2184ef4b7221500b34304e36be6
#
_entry.id   7a76c2184ef4b7221500b34304e36be6
#
_cell.length_a   1.000
_cell.length_b   1.000
_cell.length_c   1.000
_cell.angle_alpha   90.00
_cell.angle_beta   90.00
_cell.angle_gamma   90.00
#
_symmetry.space_group_name_H-M   'P 1'
#
loop_
_entity.id
_entity.type
_entity.pdbx_description
1 polymer ?
#
loop_
_entity_poly.entity_id
_entity_poly.type
_entity_poly.pdbx_seq_one_letter_code
_entity_poly.pdbx_strand_id
1 'polypeptide(L)'
;LELIKNLQRIDQKNDYFIFVKPDEDSTVLQETSNFKIIELDGGPYPTWEQIALPKAAKKYGCDILHCTSNTAPFFLDIPLITILHDIIYMESSYLKILKSGASPYQKFGNIYRKLIVPRVVKKSKKVITVSHFEKNRIGEFFGIKDDDKLDAIYNGVSEHFKPITSKEELKRVKNAYNLPDKYFFFLGNTDPKKNTKRTLKAFSDFLKQTGSRHKLVMLDYDKTELNKLLVEINDTNLIKHIILTGYVINTDLPAIYSQC
;
A
#
# COMPACT_ATOMS: atom_id res chain seq x y z
N LEU A 1 -6.15 7.79 2.44
CA LEU A 1 -7.54 8.11 2.12
C LEU A 1 -8.47 7.83 3.31
N GLU A 2 -8.58 6.59 3.79
CA GLU A 2 -9.48 6.20 4.89
C GLU A 2 -9.23 6.96 6.19
N LEU A 3 -7.96 7.26 6.52
CA LEU A 3 -7.61 8.11 7.67
C LEU A 3 -8.30 9.47 7.59
N ILE A 4 -8.24 10.14 6.42
CA ILE A 4 -8.83 11.46 6.23
C ILE A 4 -10.36 11.39 6.36
N LYS A 5 -11.01 10.44 5.69
CA LYS A 5 -12.47 10.25 5.78
C LYS A 5 -12.95 10.04 7.22
N ASN A 6 -12.20 9.25 7.99
CA ASN A 6 -12.56 9.02 9.39
C ASN A 6 -12.29 10.24 10.27
N LEU A 7 -11.20 10.98 10.05
CA LEU A 7 -10.95 12.24 10.74
C LEU A 7 -12.03 13.27 10.45
N GLN A 8 -12.47 13.41 9.20
CA GLN A 8 -13.60 14.30 8.83
C GLN A 8 -14.88 13.98 9.60
N ARG A 9 -15.09 12.70 9.95
CA ARG A 9 -16.28 12.27 10.69
C ARG A 9 -16.20 12.56 12.20
N ILE A 10 -15.00 12.48 12.80
CA ILE A 10 -14.85 12.51 14.25
C ILE A 10 -14.26 13.81 14.80
N ASP A 11 -13.54 14.58 13.97
CA ASP A 11 -12.88 15.81 14.42
C ASP A 11 -13.52 17.05 13.77
N GLN A 12 -14.10 17.90 14.60
CA GLN A 12 -14.72 19.18 14.22
C GLN A 12 -14.02 20.37 14.88
N LYS A 13 -12.88 20.15 15.58
CA LYS A 13 -12.20 21.18 16.36
C LYS A 13 -10.94 21.70 15.68
N ASN A 14 -10.23 20.84 14.94
CA ASN A 14 -8.98 21.17 14.28
C ASN A 14 -9.22 21.48 12.79
N ASP A 15 -8.40 22.37 12.24
CA ASP A 15 -8.35 22.66 10.81
C ASP A 15 -7.29 21.80 10.13
N TYR A 16 -7.62 21.22 8.98
CA TYR A 16 -6.76 20.31 8.25
C TYR A 16 -6.45 20.83 6.85
N PHE A 17 -5.18 20.92 6.52
CA PHE A 17 -4.69 21.20 5.17
C PHE A 17 -4.10 19.93 4.58
N ILE A 18 -4.77 19.35 3.58
CA ILE A 18 -4.34 18.12 2.92
C ILE A 18 -3.52 18.50 1.70
N PHE A 19 -2.21 18.40 1.82
CA PHE A 19 -1.29 18.71 0.73
C PHE A 19 -1.17 17.53 -0.23
N VAL A 20 -1.50 17.73 -1.48
CA VAL A 20 -1.48 16.73 -2.54
C VAL A 20 -0.68 17.21 -3.75
N LYS A 21 -0.21 16.31 -4.57
CA LYS A 21 0.23 16.65 -5.93
C LYS A 21 -1.00 16.76 -6.82
N PRO A 22 -0.94 17.56 -7.89
CA PRO A 22 -1.98 17.54 -8.91
C PRO A 22 -2.22 16.12 -9.42
N ASP A 23 -3.49 15.71 -9.48
CA ASP A 23 -3.93 14.40 -9.97
C ASP A 23 -5.15 14.61 -10.89
N GLU A 24 -5.32 13.71 -11.87
CA GLU A 24 -6.48 13.75 -12.78
C GLU A 24 -7.78 13.38 -12.05
N ASP A 25 -7.71 12.56 -10.98
CA ASP A 25 -8.84 12.20 -10.14
C ASP A 25 -8.98 13.09 -8.90
N SER A 26 -9.73 14.18 -9.04
CA SER A 26 -10.07 15.08 -7.93
C SER A 26 -11.22 14.58 -7.03
N THR A 27 -11.83 13.42 -7.34
CA THR A 27 -13.01 12.91 -6.63
C THR A 27 -12.69 12.10 -5.39
N VAL A 28 -11.43 11.72 -5.21
CA VAL A 28 -10.96 10.80 -4.16
C VAL A 28 -11.08 11.40 -2.75
N LEU A 29 -10.88 12.71 -2.64
CA LEU A 29 -10.99 13.48 -1.39
C LEU A 29 -12.03 14.59 -1.57
N GLN A 30 -12.80 14.83 -0.53
CA GLN A 30 -13.76 15.95 -0.49
C GLN A 30 -13.38 16.94 0.59
N GLU A 31 -13.55 18.23 0.30
CA GLU A 31 -13.40 19.27 1.30
C GLU A 31 -14.60 19.31 2.24
N THR A 32 -14.34 19.73 3.47
CA THR A 32 -15.39 20.07 4.45
C THR A 32 -15.09 21.45 5.04
N SER A 33 -15.89 21.92 6.00
CA SER A 33 -15.67 23.21 6.63
C SER A 33 -14.28 23.37 7.23
N ASN A 34 -13.72 22.28 7.80
CA ASN A 34 -12.42 22.24 8.47
C ASN A 34 -11.37 21.38 7.76
N PHE A 35 -11.64 20.85 6.55
CA PHE A 35 -10.66 20.14 5.72
C PHE A 35 -10.53 20.81 4.37
N LYS A 36 -9.33 21.30 4.07
CA LYS A 36 -8.97 21.95 2.80
C LYS A 36 -7.97 21.11 2.02
N ILE A 37 -8.21 20.95 0.72
CA ILE A 37 -7.30 20.25 -0.19
C ILE A 37 -6.44 21.29 -0.90
N ILE A 38 -5.14 21.17 -0.74
CA ILE A 38 -4.16 22.11 -1.31
C ILE A 38 -3.28 21.37 -2.29
N GLU A 39 -3.47 21.65 -3.56
CA GLU A 39 -2.59 21.14 -4.62
C GLU A 39 -1.28 21.92 -4.61
N LEU A 40 -0.18 21.20 -4.62
CA LEU A 40 1.16 21.76 -4.62
C LEU A 40 1.95 21.30 -5.83
N ASP A 41 2.31 22.24 -6.68
CA ASP A 41 3.35 22.05 -7.67
C ASP A 41 4.72 22.00 -6.97
N GLY A 42 5.58 21.08 -7.39
CA GLY A 42 6.90 20.93 -6.76
C GLY A 42 7.84 20.00 -7.53
N GLY A 43 7.48 19.64 -8.76
CA GLY A 43 8.30 18.80 -9.63
C GLY A 43 8.40 17.34 -9.12
N PRO A 44 9.57 16.70 -9.23
CA PRO A 44 9.78 15.34 -8.74
C PRO A 44 9.50 15.20 -7.25
N TYR A 45 9.09 13.97 -6.82
CA TYR A 45 8.68 13.72 -5.44
C TYR A 45 9.66 14.24 -4.37
N PRO A 46 10.99 14.08 -4.50
CA PRO A 46 11.91 14.60 -3.48
C PRO A 46 11.89 16.13 -3.35
N THR A 47 11.79 16.87 -4.45
CA THR A 47 11.70 18.35 -4.41
C THR A 47 10.35 18.80 -3.87
N TRP A 48 9.29 18.12 -4.27
CA TRP A 48 7.95 18.35 -3.70
C TRP A 48 7.96 18.16 -2.18
N GLU A 49 8.47 17.01 -1.70
CA GLU A 49 8.48 16.68 -0.28
C GLU A 49 9.42 17.58 0.53
N GLN A 50 10.65 17.83 0.02
CA GLN A 50 11.67 18.53 0.81
C GLN A 50 11.59 20.06 0.71
N ILE A 51 10.90 20.62 -0.29
CA ILE A 51 10.85 22.07 -0.55
C ILE A 51 9.41 22.58 -0.58
N ALA A 52 8.53 22.04 -1.44
CA ALA A 52 7.19 22.58 -1.60
C ALA A 52 6.34 22.35 -0.34
N LEU A 53 6.36 21.13 0.21
CA LEU A 53 5.58 20.76 1.38
C LEU A 53 5.92 21.60 2.63
N PRO A 54 7.17 21.76 3.07
CA PRO A 54 7.47 22.58 4.24
C PRO A 54 7.15 24.06 4.03
N LYS A 55 7.33 24.58 2.80
CA LYS A 55 6.93 25.96 2.47
C LYS A 55 5.41 26.14 2.59
N ALA A 56 4.64 25.17 2.10
CA ALA A 56 3.19 25.20 2.21
C ALA A 56 2.74 25.08 3.67
N ALA A 57 3.27 24.14 4.44
CA ALA A 57 2.96 24.01 5.86
C ALA A 57 3.19 25.32 6.62
N LYS A 58 4.29 26.01 6.34
CA LYS A 58 4.57 27.35 6.92
C LYS A 58 3.59 28.41 6.41
N LYS A 59 3.31 28.45 5.10
CA LYS A 59 2.38 29.42 4.48
C LYS A 59 0.97 29.33 5.09
N TYR A 60 0.50 28.10 5.34
CA TYR A 60 -0.83 27.84 5.91
C TYR A 60 -0.84 27.85 7.45
N GLY A 61 0.28 28.18 8.10
CA GLY A 61 0.35 28.29 9.55
C GLY A 61 0.11 26.99 10.31
N CYS A 62 0.53 25.85 9.73
CA CYS A 62 0.30 24.56 10.36
C CYS A 62 1.10 24.43 11.68
N ASP A 63 0.46 24.00 12.76
CA ASP A 63 1.10 23.72 14.05
C ASP A 63 1.85 22.37 14.04
N ILE A 64 1.41 21.44 13.20
CA ILE A 64 1.94 20.08 13.08
C ILE A 64 1.92 19.64 11.61
N LEU A 65 2.93 18.90 11.18
CA LEU A 65 2.92 18.20 9.90
C LEU A 65 2.84 16.68 10.14
N HIS A 66 1.86 16.02 9.52
CA HIS A 66 1.69 14.57 9.56
C HIS A 66 1.96 13.97 8.18
N CYS A 67 3.05 13.21 8.05
CA CYS A 67 3.45 12.52 6.81
C CYS A 67 3.14 11.04 6.89
N THR A 68 2.38 10.52 5.92
CA THR A 68 1.77 9.17 5.96
C THR A 68 2.49 8.12 5.12
N SER A 69 3.64 8.43 4.50
CA SER A 69 4.26 7.57 3.47
C SER A 69 5.76 7.33 3.66
N ASN A 70 6.18 6.88 4.84
CA ASN A 70 7.56 6.52 5.20
C ASN A 70 8.56 7.68 5.20
N THR A 71 8.41 8.67 4.34
CA THR A 71 9.32 9.82 4.22
C THR A 71 8.62 11.12 4.62
N ALA A 72 9.41 12.14 4.92
CA ALA A 72 8.92 13.46 5.29
C ALA A 72 10.03 14.51 5.05
N PRO A 73 9.71 15.82 5.02
CA PRO A 73 10.72 16.85 4.99
C PRO A 73 11.55 16.82 6.28
N PHE A 74 12.87 16.82 6.16
CA PHE A 74 13.74 16.84 7.31
C PHE A 74 14.17 18.27 7.71
N PHE A 75 14.08 19.23 6.79
CA PHE A 75 14.19 20.67 7.11
C PHE A 75 12.78 21.25 7.34
N LEU A 76 12.35 21.23 8.58
CA LEU A 76 11.01 21.64 9.00
C LEU A 76 11.10 22.27 10.41
N ASP A 77 10.47 23.42 10.62
CA ASP A 77 10.51 24.14 11.90
C ASP A 77 9.34 23.79 12.83
N ILE A 78 8.33 23.08 12.33
CA ILE A 78 7.17 22.64 13.12
C ILE A 78 7.28 21.15 13.51
N PRO A 79 6.56 20.71 14.56
CA PRO A 79 6.49 19.31 14.96
C PRO A 79 6.10 18.38 13.81
N LEU A 80 6.81 17.26 13.70
CA LEU A 80 6.59 16.24 12.67
C LEU A 80 6.05 14.96 13.29
N ILE A 81 4.97 14.44 12.72
CA ILE A 81 4.48 13.07 12.93
C ILE A 81 4.68 12.30 11.63
N THR A 82 5.25 11.10 11.72
CA THR A 82 5.52 10.29 10.53
C THR A 82 4.97 8.88 10.69
N ILE A 83 4.29 8.37 9.65
CA ILE A 83 3.93 6.95 9.59
C ILE A 83 5.03 6.21 8.83
N LEU A 84 5.63 5.21 9.50
CA LEU A 84 6.53 4.24 8.91
C LEU A 84 5.80 2.90 8.76
N HIS A 85 5.48 2.51 7.52
CA HIS A 85 4.77 1.25 7.26
C HIS A 85 5.67 0.04 7.43
N ASP A 86 6.91 0.14 6.95
CA ASP A 86 7.97 -0.87 7.08
C ASP A 86 9.36 -0.26 6.92
N ILE A 87 10.39 -1.05 7.22
CA ILE A 87 11.81 -0.69 7.02
C ILE A 87 12.55 -1.67 6.13
N ILE A 88 11.85 -2.45 5.30
CA ILE A 88 12.44 -3.49 4.43
C ILE A 88 13.56 -2.92 3.54
N TYR A 89 13.38 -1.70 3.01
CA TYR A 89 14.37 -1.02 2.18
C TYR A 89 15.65 -0.68 2.96
N MET A 90 15.61 -0.60 4.30
CA MET A 90 16.79 -0.35 5.14
C MET A 90 17.69 -1.59 5.24
N GLU A 91 17.13 -2.78 5.17
CA GLU A 91 17.83 -4.06 5.32
C GLU A 91 18.73 -4.40 4.12
N SER A 92 18.40 -3.87 2.94
CA SER A 92 19.20 -4.11 1.74
C SER A 92 20.42 -3.19 1.69
N SER A 93 21.63 -3.73 1.40
CA SER A 93 22.80 -2.89 1.14
C SER A 93 22.62 -2.04 -0.13
N TYR A 94 23.31 -0.91 -0.24
CA TYR A 94 23.30 -0.08 -1.44
C TYR A 94 23.71 -0.86 -2.69
N LEU A 95 24.73 -1.72 -2.58
CA LEU A 95 25.19 -2.58 -3.67
C LEU A 95 24.09 -3.57 -4.12
N LYS A 96 23.35 -4.14 -3.17
CA LYS A 96 22.22 -5.03 -3.49
C LYS A 96 21.09 -4.29 -4.20
N ILE A 97 20.77 -3.06 -3.81
CA ILE A 97 19.80 -2.22 -4.47
C ILE A 97 20.23 -1.92 -5.92
N LEU A 98 21.48 -1.50 -6.12
CA LEU A 98 22.01 -1.16 -7.45
C LEU A 98 22.06 -2.37 -8.40
N LYS A 99 22.44 -3.55 -7.89
CA LYS A 99 22.51 -4.80 -8.66
C LYS A 99 21.16 -5.50 -8.83
N SER A 100 20.10 -5.05 -8.17
CA SER A 100 18.76 -5.65 -8.29
C SER A 100 18.19 -5.45 -9.69
N GLY A 101 17.29 -6.35 -10.11
CA GLY A 101 16.49 -6.21 -11.34
C GLY A 101 15.40 -5.12 -11.27
N ALA A 102 15.36 -4.32 -10.20
CA ALA A 102 14.37 -3.24 -10.04
C ALA A 102 14.59 -2.11 -11.06
N SER A 103 13.51 -1.42 -11.42
CA SER A 103 13.57 -0.27 -12.32
C SER A 103 14.46 0.86 -11.76
N PRO A 104 15.03 1.74 -12.60
CA PRO A 104 15.80 2.90 -12.13
C PRO A 104 15.04 3.76 -11.12
N TYR A 105 13.73 3.94 -11.32
CA TYR A 105 12.85 4.68 -10.42
C TYR A 105 12.74 4.01 -9.04
N GLN A 106 12.57 2.70 -9.00
CA GLN A 106 12.52 1.93 -7.74
C GLN A 106 13.85 1.96 -7.00
N LYS A 107 14.98 1.84 -7.73
CA LYS A 107 16.32 1.95 -7.14
C LYS A 107 16.54 3.33 -6.51
N PHE A 108 16.21 4.38 -7.24
CA PHE A 108 16.30 5.75 -6.74
C PHE A 108 15.41 5.94 -5.50
N GLY A 109 14.15 5.49 -5.53
CA GLY A 109 13.23 5.57 -4.40
C GLY A 109 13.74 4.84 -3.15
N ASN A 110 14.38 3.68 -3.30
CA ASN A 110 14.97 2.95 -2.19
C ASN A 110 16.20 3.66 -1.61
N ILE A 111 17.06 4.23 -2.46
CA ILE A 111 18.22 5.02 -2.02
C ILE A 111 17.75 6.28 -1.28
N TYR A 112 16.77 6.98 -1.85
CA TYR A 112 16.18 8.17 -1.22
C TYR A 112 15.64 7.85 0.17
N ARG A 113 14.84 6.79 0.33
CA ARG A 113 14.32 6.37 1.64
C ARG A 113 15.45 6.04 2.63
N LYS A 114 16.48 5.32 2.20
CA LYS A 114 17.64 4.99 3.06
C LYS A 114 18.38 6.23 3.57
N LEU A 115 18.40 7.31 2.79
CA LEU A 115 19.05 8.57 3.18
C LEU A 115 18.14 9.43 4.08
N ILE A 116 16.86 9.49 3.78
CA ILE A 116 15.93 10.42 4.42
C ILE A 116 15.35 9.85 5.71
N VAL A 117 14.92 8.59 5.72
CA VAL A 117 14.18 8.00 6.85
C VAL A 117 14.92 8.05 8.18
N PRO A 118 16.24 7.78 8.29
CA PRO A 118 16.94 7.92 9.55
C PRO A 118 16.88 9.34 10.13
N ARG A 119 16.95 10.36 9.25
CA ARG A 119 16.86 11.77 9.64
C ARG A 119 15.43 12.12 10.08
N VAL A 120 14.44 11.66 9.33
CA VAL A 120 13.01 11.84 9.63
C VAL A 120 12.66 11.21 10.97
N VAL A 121 13.04 9.96 11.20
CA VAL A 121 12.81 9.27 12.48
C VAL A 121 13.42 10.02 13.66
N LYS A 122 14.66 10.50 13.51
CA LYS A 122 15.32 11.30 14.55
C LYS A 122 14.56 12.61 14.82
N LYS A 123 14.12 13.30 13.77
CA LYS A 123 13.42 14.58 13.85
C LYS A 123 11.97 14.46 14.29
N SER A 124 11.27 13.40 13.95
CA SER A 124 9.86 13.21 14.29
C SER A 124 9.64 13.28 15.78
N LYS A 125 8.64 14.03 16.19
CA LYS A 125 8.15 14.03 17.57
C LYS A 125 7.45 12.71 17.89
N LYS A 126 6.70 12.18 16.93
CA LYS A 126 6.04 10.87 17.00
C LYS A 126 6.25 10.09 15.70
N VAL A 127 6.60 8.83 15.83
CA VAL A 127 6.62 7.86 14.72
C VAL A 127 5.52 6.84 14.97
N ILE A 128 4.67 6.64 13.98
CA ILE A 128 3.57 5.68 14.03
C ILE A 128 3.90 4.55 13.06
N THR A 129 3.64 3.31 13.45
CA THR A 129 3.73 2.17 12.54
C THR A 129 2.46 1.33 12.58
N VAL A 130 2.36 0.35 11.68
CA VAL A 130 1.10 -0.37 11.40
C VAL A 130 0.92 -1.66 12.20
N SER A 131 1.92 -2.07 12.99
CA SER A 131 1.84 -3.26 13.84
C SER A 131 2.87 -3.27 14.97
N HIS A 132 2.63 -4.04 16.01
CA HIS A 132 3.63 -4.26 17.07
C HIS A 132 4.88 -4.97 16.54
N PHE A 133 4.75 -5.82 15.53
CA PHE A 133 5.90 -6.43 14.88
C PHE A 133 6.83 -5.38 14.28
N GLU A 134 6.29 -4.46 13.48
CA GLU A 134 7.10 -3.37 12.91
C GLU A 134 7.55 -2.37 13.98
N LYS A 135 6.77 -2.11 15.03
CA LYS A 135 7.21 -1.29 16.17
C LYS A 135 8.50 -1.85 16.77
N ASN A 136 8.55 -3.13 17.06
CA ASN A 136 9.74 -3.76 17.62
C ASN A 136 10.94 -3.66 16.65
N ARG A 137 10.74 -3.98 15.36
CA ARG A 137 11.79 -3.88 14.33
C ARG A 137 12.33 -2.45 14.17
N ILE A 138 11.46 -1.47 14.10
CA ILE A 138 11.81 -0.05 13.98
C ILE A 138 12.54 0.40 15.25
N GLY A 139 12.04 0.03 16.44
CA GLY A 139 12.66 0.33 17.72
C GLY A 139 14.08 -0.21 17.83
N GLU A 140 14.27 -1.48 17.50
CA GLU A 140 15.60 -2.12 17.48
C GLU A 140 16.53 -1.48 16.45
N PHE A 141 16.04 -1.28 15.21
CA PHE A 141 16.86 -0.75 14.11
C PHE A 141 17.37 0.68 14.37
N PHE A 142 16.52 1.54 14.92
CA PHE A 142 16.84 2.95 15.17
C PHE A 142 17.26 3.22 16.63
N GLY A 143 17.26 2.22 17.49
CA GLY A 143 17.60 2.38 18.91
C GLY A 143 16.58 3.19 19.70
N ILE A 144 15.29 3.17 19.30
CA ILE A 144 14.21 3.91 19.97
C ILE A 144 13.68 3.05 21.12
N LYS A 145 13.91 3.51 22.36
CA LYS A 145 13.43 2.84 23.59
C LYS A 145 12.23 3.57 24.21
N ASP A 146 11.92 4.75 23.69
CA ASP A 146 10.87 5.61 24.19
C ASP A 146 9.54 5.25 23.50
N ASP A 147 8.60 4.72 24.29
CA ASP A 147 7.26 4.37 23.84
C ASP A 147 6.43 5.60 23.45
N ASP A 148 6.74 6.78 24.05
CA ASP A 148 6.08 8.02 23.64
C ASP A 148 6.48 8.46 22.24
N LYS A 149 7.67 8.07 21.78
CA LYS A 149 8.16 8.42 20.45
C LYS A 149 7.68 7.45 19.36
N LEU A 150 7.57 6.17 19.65
CA LEU A 150 7.22 5.13 18.67
C LEU A 150 5.98 4.36 19.11
N ASP A 151 4.94 4.40 18.29
CA ASP A 151 3.69 3.73 18.58
C ASP A 151 3.19 2.85 17.44
N ALA A 152 2.37 1.85 17.75
CA ALA A 152 1.76 0.97 16.77
C ALA A 152 0.25 1.19 16.71
N ILE A 153 -0.22 1.67 15.56
CA ILE A 153 -1.66 1.83 15.26
C ILE A 153 -1.98 0.94 14.07
N TYR A 154 -2.77 -0.11 14.29
CA TYR A 154 -3.14 -1.04 13.24
C TYR A 154 -4.03 -0.39 12.20
N ASN A 155 -3.84 -0.77 10.94
CA ASN A 155 -4.74 -0.34 9.87
C ASN A 155 -6.13 -0.92 10.09
N GLY A 156 -7.14 -0.08 9.98
CA GLY A 156 -8.53 -0.52 9.93
C GLY A 156 -8.90 -1.06 8.55
N VAL A 157 -10.04 -1.73 8.48
CA VAL A 157 -10.67 -2.16 7.24
C VAL A 157 -11.78 -1.18 6.89
N SER A 158 -11.86 -0.75 5.64
CA SER A 158 -12.91 0.16 5.18
C SER A 158 -14.30 -0.49 5.29
N GLU A 159 -15.30 0.29 5.69
CA GLU A 159 -16.68 -0.19 5.92
C GLU A 159 -17.35 -0.79 4.67
N HIS A 160 -16.85 -0.50 3.47
CA HIS A 160 -17.37 -1.14 2.26
C HIS A 160 -16.95 -2.60 2.11
N PHE A 161 -15.85 -3.05 2.79
CA PHE A 161 -15.44 -4.44 2.83
C PHE A 161 -16.27 -5.23 3.85
N LYS A 162 -17.48 -5.58 3.46
CA LYS A 162 -18.39 -6.43 4.21
C LYS A 162 -18.97 -7.52 3.30
N PRO A 163 -19.44 -8.64 3.84
CA PRO A 163 -20.07 -9.69 3.05
C PRO A 163 -21.23 -9.15 2.20
N ILE A 164 -21.23 -9.45 0.93
CA ILE A 164 -22.31 -9.12 0.01
C ILE A 164 -23.30 -10.28 0.02
N THR A 165 -24.57 -9.97 0.33
CA THR A 165 -25.68 -10.95 0.41
C THR A 165 -26.65 -10.85 -0.76
N SER A 166 -26.62 -9.75 -1.52
CA SER A 166 -27.45 -9.59 -2.72
C SER A 166 -27.05 -10.57 -3.81
N LYS A 167 -27.95 -11.47 -4.16
CA LYS A 167 -27.73 -12.47 -5.22
C LYS A 167 -27.54 -11.81 -6.59
N GLU A 168 -28.21 -10.70 -6.83
CA GLU A 168 -28.12 -9.91 -8.06
C GLU A 168 -26.73 -9.35 -8.23
N GLU A 169 -26.19 -8.74 -7.16
CA GLU A 169 -24.87 -8.15 -7.13
C GLU A 169 -23.76 -9.23 -7.28
N LEU A 170 -23.87 -10.32 -6.54
CA LEU A 170 -22.95 -11.45 -6.67
C LEU A 170 -22.94 -12.01 -8.10
N LYS A 171 -24.13 -12.15 -8.73
CA LYS A 171 -24.25 -12.62 -10.12
C LYS A 171 -23.68 -11.61 -11.12
N ARG A 172 -23.92 -10.32 -10.91
CA ARG A 172 -23.38 -9.24 -11.74
C ARG A 172 -21.85 -9.30 -11.77
N VAL A 173 -21.22 -9.33 -10.58
CA VAL A 173 -19.75 -9.37 -10.43
C VAL A 173 -19.17 -10.69 -10.97
N LYS A 174 -19.82 -11.81 -10.69
CA LYS A 174 -19.43 -13.11 -11.24
C LYS A 174 -19.37 -13.09 -12.76
N ASN A 175 -20.38 -12.53 -13.42
CA ASN A 175 -20.44 -12.45 -14.88
C ASN A 175 -19.42 -11.45 -15.44
N ALA A 176 -19.25 -10.28 -14.77
CA ALA A 176 -18.34 -9.24 -15.21
C ALA A 176 -16.87 -9.71 -15.27
N TYR A 177 -16.46 -10.56 -14.32
CA TYR A 177 -15.08 -11.04 -14.22
C TYR A 177 -14.92 -12.53 -14.54
N ASN A 178 -15.96 -13.18 -15.09
CA ASN A 178 -15.95 -14.61 -15.43
C ASN A 178 -15.52 -15.50 -14.25
N LEU A 179 -16.01 -15.21 -13.04
CA LEU A 179 -15.64 -15.93 -11.84
C LEU A 179 -16.22 -17.36 -11.87
N PRO A 180 -15.44 -18.40 -11.53
CA PRO A 180 -15.93 -19.76 -11.43
C PRO A 180 -16.75 -19.98 -10.14
N ASP A 181 -17.41 -21.15 -10.03
CA ASP A 181 -18.22 -21.48 -8.87
C ASP A 181 -17.41 -21.70 -7.59
N LYS A 182 -16.19 -22.23 -7.74
CA LYS A 182 -15.28 -22.52 -6.64
C LYS A 182 -13.89 -22.02 -6.96
N TYR A 183 -13.36 -21.13 -6.15
CA TYR A 183 -12.04 -20.58 -6.38
C TYR A 183 -11.37 -20.12 -5.08
N PHE A 184 -10.05 -20.05 -5.16
CA PHE A 184 -9.22 -19.26 -4.26
C PHE A 184 -8.95 -17.92 -4.92
N PHE A 185 -8.97 -16.86 -4.14
CA PHE A 185 -8.67 -15.52 -4.61
C PHE A 185 -7.28 -15.08 -4.15
N PHE A 186 -6.44 -14.62 -5.07
CA PHE A 186 -5.07 -14.22 -4.79
C PHE A 186 -4.76 -12.83 -5.33
N LEU A 187 -4.47 -11.89 -4.41
CA LEU A 187 -3.96 -10.54 -4.70
C LEU A 187 -2.44 -10.59 -4.86
N GLY A 188 -1.97 -11.22 -5.93
CA GLY A 188 -0.57 -11.27 -6.27
C GLY A 188 -0.16 -10.18 -7.24
N ASN A 189 1.14 -9.93 -7.32
CA ASN A 189 1.77 -9.15 -8.38
C ASN A 189 3.18 -9.69 -8.63
N THR A 190 3.93 -9.03 -9.51
CA THR A 190 5.29 -9.42 -9.87
C THR A 190 6.34 -9.11 -8.79
N ASP A 191 5.97 -8.41 -7.72
CA ASP A 191 6.90 -8.15 -6.60
C ASP A 191 7.22 -9.46 -5.87
N PRO A 192 8.49 -9.82 -5.71
CA PRO A 192 8.92 -11.03 -4.98
C PRO A 192 8.32 -11.17 -3.58
N LYS A 193 8.00 -10.05 -2.91
CA LYS A 193 7.34 -10.05 -1.59
C LYS A 193 5.97 -10.74 -1.59
N LYS A 194 5.28 -10.74 -2.71
CA LYS A 194 3.96 -11.38 -2.86
C LYS A 194 4.05 -12.89 -2.95
N ASN A 195 5.26 -13.42 -3.15
CA ASN A 195 5.55 -14.86 -3.16
C ASN A 195 4.71 -15.67 -4.17
N THR A 196 4.36 -15.05 -5.30
CA THR A 196 3.46 -15.59 -6.32
C THR A 196 3.91 -16.97 -6.79
N LYS A 197 5.22 -17.17 -7.02
CA LYS A 197 5.79 -18.45 -7.44
C LYS A 197 5.44 -19.60 -6.49
N ARG A 198 5.61 -19.40 -5.18
CA ARG A 198 5.29 -20.43 -4.18
C ARG A 198 3.78 -20.65 -4.03
N THR A 199 2.98 -19.60 -4.18
CA THR A 199 1.51 -19.71 -4.20
C THR A 199 1.06 -20.58 -5.38
N LEU A 200 1.59 -20.36 -6.58
CA LEU A 200 1.30 -21.18 -7.75
C LEU A 200 1.73 -22.64 -7.54
N LYS A 201 2.93 -22.87 -6.98
CA LYS A 201 3.39 -24.22 -6.68
C LYS A 201 2.48 -24.92 -5.66
N ALA A 202 2.12 -24.26 -4.58
CA ALA A 202 1.23 -24.82 -3.57
C ALA A 202 -0.16 -25.14 -4.15
N PHE A 203 -0.68 -24.27 -5.02
CA PHE A 203 -1.95 -24.52 -5.70
C PHE A 203 -1.86 -25.70 -6.67
N SER A 204 -0.75 -25.84 -7.43
CA SER A 204 -0.49 -27.01 -8.26
C SER A 204 -0.47 -28.30 -7.43
N ASP A 205 0.27 -28.30 -6.32
CA ASP A 205 0.38 -29.46 -5.42
C ASP A 205 -0.98 -29.81 -4.81
N PHE A 206 -1.77 -28.81 -4.39
CA PHE A 206 -3.15 -29.00 -3.92
C PHE A 206 -4.04 -29.70 -4.96
N LEU A 207 -4.04 -29.24 -6.20
CA LEU A 207 -4.86 -29.86 -7.27
C LEU A 207 -4.46 -31.31 -7.51
N LYS A 208 -3.15 -31.61 -7.55
CA LYS A 208 -2.62 -32.96 -7.77
C LYS A 208 -2.98 -33.91 -6.63
N GLN A 209 -2.92 -33.43 -5.39
CA GLN A 209 -3.20 -34.26 -4.21
C GLN A 209 -4.69 -34.52 -3.99
N THR A 210 -5.54 -33.54 -4.33
CA THR A 210 -6.98 -33.62 -4.01
C THR A 210 -7.88 -33.95 -5.18
N GLY A 211 -7.38 -33.83 -6.42
CA GLY A 211 -8.23 -33.91 -7.62
C GLY A 211 -9.26 -32.77 -7.71
N SER A 212 -9.06 -31.68 -6.96
CA SER A 212 -10.02 -30.57 -6.87
C SER A 212 -10.22 -29.86 -8.20
N ARG A 213 -11.45 -29.35 -8.41
CA ARG A 213 -11.81 -28.54 -9.58
C ARG A 213 -11.75 -27.03 -9.30
N HIS A 214 -11.26 -26.62 -8.13
CA HIS A 214 -11.12 -25.19 -7.82
C HIS A 214 -10.23 -24.49 -8.84
N LYS A 215 -10.50 -23.21 -9.02
CA LYS A 215 -9.65 -22.32 -9.81
C LYS A 215 -8.89 -21.37 -8.88
N LEU A 216 -7.81 -20.79 -9.38
CA LEU A 216 -7.14 -19.65 -8.75
C LEU A 216 -7.49 -18.40 -9.54
N VAL A 217 -8.18 -17.46 -8.90
CA VAL A 217 -8.49 -16.16 -9.49
C VAL A 217 -7.39 -15.19 -9.08
N MET A 218 -6.72 -14.61 -10.06
CA MET A 218 -5.64 -13.63 -9.88
C MET A 218 -6.05 -12.30 -10.50
N LEU A 219 -5.87 -11.24 -9.72
CA LEU A 219 -6.22 -9.88 -10.11
C LEU A 219 -5.11 -9.26 -10.95
N ASP A 220 -5.45 -8.65 -12.08
CA ASP A 220 -4.58 -7.78 -12.89
C ASP A 220 -3.13 -8.28 -13.02
N TYR A 221 -2.95 -9.58 -13.22
CA TYR A 221 -1.63 -10.19 -13.32
C TYR A 221 -1.21 -10.31 -14.79
N ASP A 222 0.04 -9.97 -15.09
CA ASP A 222 0.57 -10.08 -16.45
C ASP A 222 0.68 -11.55 -16.89
N LYS A 223 0.07 -11.88 -18.03
CA LYS A 223 0.02 -13.24 -18.56
C LYS A 223 1.39 -13.76 -18.96
N THR A 224 2.27 -12.89 -19.44
CA THR A 224 3.63 -13.27 -19.85
C THR A 224 4.46 -13.65 -18.64
N GLU A 225 4.40 -12.84 -17.57
CA GLU A 225 5.07 -13.16 -16.31
C GLU A 225 4.50 -14.42 -15.66
N LEU A 226 3.17 -14.61 -15.70
CA LEU A 226 2.55 -15.85 -15.24
C LEU A 226 3.12 -17.06 -15.95
N ASN A 227 3.17 -17.05 -17.29
CA ASN A 227 3.69 -18.17 -18.08
C ASN A 227 5.16 -18.49 -17.74
N LYS A 228 5.99 -17.48 -17.51
CA LYS A 228 7.37 -17.69 -17.03
C LYS A 228 7.41 -18.46 -15.71
N LEU A 229 6.59 -18.03 -14.74
CA LEU A 229 6.51 -18.71 -13.45
C LEU A 229 6.00 -20.14 -13.56
N LEU A 230 5.04 -20.41 -14.44
CA LEU A 230 4.52 -21.76 -14.67
C LEU A 230 5.59 -22.70 -15.27
N VAL A 231 6.44 -22.19 -16.16
CA VAL A 231 7.61 -22.92 -16.65
C VAL A 231 8.61 -23.19 -15.51
N GLU A 232 8.90 -22.18 -14.68
CA GLU A 232 9.84 -22.32 -13.56
C GLU A 232 9.40 -23.33 -12.50
N ILE A 233 8.08 -23.51 -12.30
CA ILE A 233 7.54 -24.52 -11.36
C ILE A 233 7.28 -25.88 -12.04
N ASN A 234 7.64 -26.04 -13.31
CA ASN A 234 7.43 -27.23 -14.13
C ASN A 234 5.95 -27.68 -14.21
N ASP A 235 5.02 -26.72 -14.29
CA ASP A 235 3.59 -27.02 -14.45
C ASP A 235 2.86 -25.99 -15.33
N THR A 236 3.10 -26.07 -16.62
CA THR A 236 2.44 -25.20 -17.61
C THR A 236 0.95 -25.49 -17.77
N ASN A 237 0.51 -26.71 -17.44
CA ASN A 237 -0.91 -27.09 -17.49
C ASN A 237 -1.75 -26.39 -16.42
N LEU A 238 -1.11 -25.88 -15.35
CA LEU A 238 -1.80 -25.15 -14.29
C LEU A 238 -2.56 -23.92 -14.83
N ILE A 239 -2.14 -23.35 -15.97
CA ILE A 239 -2.83 -22.23 -16.63
C ILE A 239 -4.32 -22.50 -16.86
N LYS A 240 -4.73 -23.76 -17.09
CA LYS A 240 -6.13 -24.18 -17.26
C LYS A 240 -6.97 -24.01 -15.98
N HIS A 241 -6.31 -23.85 -14.84
CA HIS A 241 -6.91 -23.68 -13.53
C HIS A 241 -6.76 -22.25 -12.99
N ILE A 242 -6.22 -21.32 -13.79
CA ILE A 242 -6.03 -19.93 -13.40
C ILE A 242 -6.97 -19.04 -14.21
N ILE A 243 -7.62 -18.10 -13.56
CA ILE A 243 -8.44 -17.05 -14.15
C ILE A 243 -7.75 -15.70 -13.88
N LEU A 244 -7.45 -14.97 -14.94
CA LEU A 244 -6.97 -13.59 -14.86
C LEU A 244 -8.16 -12.67 -15.11
N THR A 245 -8.51 -11.83 -14.12
CA THR A 245 -9.68 -10.97 -14.22
C THR A 245 -9.44 -9.68 -15.00
N GLY A 246 -8.16 -9.31 -15.20
CA GLY A 246 -7.80 -7.94 -15.54
C GLY A 246 -8.02 -6.99 -14.34
N TYR A 247 -8.14 -5.69 -14.64
CA TYR A 247 -8.41 -4.68 -13.62
C TYR A 247 -9.80 -4.88 -13.00
N VAL A 248 -9.86 -4.86 -11.68
CA VAL A 248 -11.11 -4.94 -10.92
C VAL A 248 -11.33 -3.62 -10.19
N ILE A 249 -12.50 -3.02 -10.35
CA ILE A 249 -12.86 -1.81 -9.62
C ILE A 249 -13.03 -2.11 -8.13
N ASN A 250 -12.60 -1.18 -7.29
CA ASN A 250 -12.55 -1.39 -5.85
C ASN A 250 -13.92 -1.73 -5.22
N THR A 251 -14.99 -1.21 -5.79
CA THR A 251 -16.36 -1.48 -5.34
C THR A 251 -16.83 -2.91 -5.59
N ASP A 252 -16.22 -3.65 -6.51
CA ASP A 252 -16.57 -5.04 -6.83
C ASP A 252 -15.78 -6.07 -5.99
N LEU A 253 -14.68 -5.65 -5.38
CA LEU A 253 -13.84 -6.54 -4.55
C LEU A 253 -14.61 -7.24 -3.43
N PRO A 254 -15.51 -6.58 -2.66
CA PRO A 254 -16.28 -7.26 -1.62
C PRO A 254 -17.11 -8.43 -2.15
N ALA A 255 -17.68 -8.31 -3.35
CA ALA A 255 -18.45 -9.39 -3.96
C ALA A 255 -17.56 -10.54 -4.42
N ILE A 256 -16.34 -10.28 -4.88
CA ILE A 256 -15.34 -11.32 -5.22
C ILE A 256 -14.93 -12.08 -3.95
N TYR A 257 -14.61 -11.35 -2.86
CA TYR A 257 -14.30 -11.97 -1.57
C TYR A 257 -15.46 -12.78 -0.98
N SER A 258 -16.70 -12.34 -1.22
CA SER A 258 -17.87 -13.03 -0.69
C SER A 258 -18.19 -14.35 -1.37
N GLN A 259 -17.57 -14.63 -2.51
CA GLN A 259 -17.82 -15.82 -3.33
C GLN A 259 -16.64 -16.81 -3.36
N CYS A 260 -15.50 -16.48 -2.75
CA CYS A 260 -14.32 -17.34 -2.76
C CYS A 260 -14.25 -18.32 -1.58
#